data_f46f8f36b4d12a85c9a6c7fbccaa801c
#
_entry.id   f46f8f36b4d12a85c9a6c7fbccaa801c
#
_cell.length_a   1.000
_cell.length_b   1.000
_cell.length_c   1.000
_cell.angle_alpha   90.00
_cell.angle_beta   90.00
_cell.angle_gamma   90.00
#
_symmetry.space_group_name_H-M   'P 1'
#
loop_
_entity.id
_entity.type
_entity.pdbx_description
1 polymer ?
#
loop_
_entity_poly.entity_id
_entity_poly.type
_entity_poly.pdbx_seq_one_letter_code
_entity_poly.pdbx_strand_id
1 'polypeptide(L)'
;AMREHAPALERASYHPLFAPPRVPGNVAVVVDEGGPAIEGLTASIEAGGNDVFETTADEHDDAMETVQAGAHAAVLAWRLAADPVREEFHTPVSAALDEVADTVTEGSPAVYAEIQRAFDGAEDVADAAAAIADADDEAFAALYERARGDREGRDRLE
;
A
#
# COMPACT_ATOMS: atom_id res chain seq x y z
N ALA A 1 18.72 -0.12 15.21
CA ALA A 1 19.95 -0.73 14.69
C ALA A 1 20.92 0.30 14.08
N MET A 2 20.54 1.10 13.04
CA MET A 2 21.48 2.07 12.41
C MET A 2 21.99 3.14 13.40
N ARG A 3 21.10 3.73 14.19
CA ARG A 3 21.42 4.75 15.21
C ARG A 3 22.42 4.24 16.26
N GLU A 4 22.35 2.97 16.58
CA GLU A 4 23.18 2.32 17.58
C GLU A 4 24.60 2.01 17.04
N HIS A 5 24.71 1.61 15.76
CA HIS A 5 25.97 1.18 15.15
C HIS A 5 26.70 2.28 14.38
N ALA A 6 26.01 3.34 14.00
CA ALA A 6 26.55 4.46 13.24
C ALA A 6 26.06 5.83 13.72
N PRO A 7 26.24 6.18 15.02
CA PRO A 7 25.63 7.37 15.62
C PRO A 7 26.14 8.70 15.05
N ALA A 8 27.30 8.70 14.40
CA ALA A 8 27.92 9.90 13.84
C ALA A 8 27.75 10.03 12.32
N LEU A 9 27.01 9.12 11.69
CA LEU A 9 26.77 9.14 10.24
C LEU A 9 25.39 9.71 9.91
N GLU A 10 25.27 10.33 8.74
CA GLU A 10 23.98 10.65 8.15
C GLU A 10 23.18 9.36 7.90
N ARG A 11 21.88 9.39 8.18
CA ARG A 11 21.00 8.21 8.11
C ARG A 11 19.63 8.58 7.58
N ALA A 12 19.19 7.88 6.55
CA ALA A 12 17.82 7.94 6.06
C ALA A 12 17.38 6.55 5.57
N SER A 13 16.09 6.33 5.51
CA SER A 13 15.47 5.19 4.87
C SER A 13 14.67 5.68 3.66
N TYR A 14 14.89 5.09 2.50
CA TYR A 14 14.14 5.39 1.27
C TYR A 14 13.28 4.20 0.91
N HIS A 15 12.00 4.43 0.69
CA HIS A 15 11.05 3.41 0.27
C HIS A 15 10.39 3.81 -1.06
N PRO A 16 10.83 3.26 -2.22
CA PRO A 16 10.11 3.40 -3.48
C PRO A 16 8.75 2.71 -3.40
N LEU A 17 7.67 3.46 -3.66
CA LEU A 17 6.30 2.96 -3.63
C LEU A 17 5.88 2.36 -4.98
N PHE A 18 6.81 1.78 -5.72
CA PHE A 18 6.60 1.20 -7.05
C PHE A 18 7.58 0.04 -7.29
N ALA A 19 7.19 -0.85 -8.21
CA ALA A 19 8.08 -1.88 -8.73
C ALA A 19 8.93 -1.34 -9.91
N PRO A 20 10.13 -1.90 -10.18
CA PRO A 20 11.04 -1.43 -11.24
C PRO A 20 10.42 -1.14 -12.61
N PRO A 21 9.42 -1.90 -13.12
CA PRO A 21 8.79 -1.57 -14.40
C PRO A 21 7.97 -0.29 -14.42
N ARG A 22 7.71 0.31 -13.25
CA ARG A 22 6.85 1.49 -13.06
C ARG A 22 7.62 2.73 -12.61
N VAL A 23 8.92 2.81 -12.90
CA VAL A 23 9.71 4.05 -12.69
C VAL A 23 9.39 5.08 -13.78
N PRO A 24 9.41 6.38 -13.46
CA PRO A 24 9.57 7.00 -12.13
C PRO A 24 8.27 6.95 -11.30
N GLY A 25 8.38 7.18 -10.00
CA GLY A 25 7.23 7.18 -9.08
C GLY A 25 7.57 7.81 -7.74
N ASN A 26 6.65 7.67 -6.76
CA ASN A 26 6.80 8.23 -5.44
C ASN A 26 7.83 7.46 -4.61
N VAL A 27 8.67 8.20 -3.88
CA VAL A 27 9.66 7.63 -2.95
C VAL A 27 9.49 8.32 -1.59
N ALA A 28 9.03 7.56 -0.59
CA ALA A 28 9.00 8.04 0.78
C ALA A 28 10.40 8.02 1.38
N VAL A 29 10.77 9.08 2.11
CA VAL A 29 12.03 9.15 2.84
C VAL A 29 11.80 9.50 4.30
N VAL A 30 12.39 8.68 5.19
CA VAL A 30 12.46 8.95 6.63
C VAL A 30 13.89 9.33 6.96
N VAL A 31 14.12 10.60 7.31
CA VAL A 31 15.44 11.13 7.67
C VAL A 31 15.62 11.03 9.19
N ASP A 32 16.62 10.26 9.63
CA ASP A 32 17.01 10.14 11.05
C ASP A 32 18.12 11.12 11.44
N GLU A 33 19.12 11.30 10.57
CA GLU A 33 20.22 12.26 10.71
C GLU A 33 20.57 12.79 9.32
N GLY A 34 20.15 14.01 9.02
CA GLY A 34 20.35 14.65 7.72
C GLY A 34 21.77 15.18 7.51
N GLY A 35 22.08 15.49 6.25
CA GLY A 35 23.32 16.13 5.85
C GLY A 35 23.58 16.03 4.35
N PRO A 36 24.74 16.56 3.88
CA PRO A 36 25.02 16.68 2.45
C PRO A 36 24.96 15.37 1.65
N ALA A 37 25.24 14.22 2.25
CA ALA A 37 25.16 12.94 1.55
C ALA A 37 23.69 12.54 1.30
N ILE A 38 22.82 12.73 2.30
CA ILE A 38 21.37 12.46 2.18
C ILE A 38 20.74 13.45 1.17
N GLU A 39 21.07 14.74 1.27
CA GLU A 39 20.62 15.76 0.32
C GLU A 39 21.02 15.43 -1.12
N GLY A 40 22.30 15.04 -1.32
CA GLY A 40 22.80 14.64 -2.65
C GLY A 40 22.15 13.38 -3.20
N LEU A 41 21.83 12.39 -2.35
CA LEU A 41 21.10 11.19 -2.76
C LEU A 41 19.66 11.54 -3.15
N THR A 42 18.96 12.33 -2.33
CA THR A 42 17.60 12.80 -2.63
C THR A 42 17.56 13.52 -3.98
N ALA A 43 18.43 14.50 -4.18
CA ALA A 43 18.54 15.23 -5.45
C ALA A 43 18.82 14.31 -6.66
N SER A 44 19.61 13.24 -6.46
CA SER A 44 19.88 12.26 -7.51
C SER A 44 18.65 11.42 -7.87
N ILE A 45 17.85 11.04 -6.87
CA ILE A 45 16.59 10.29 -7.06
C ILE A 45 15.57 11.17 -7.80
N GLU A 46 15.43 12.45 -7.40
CA GLU A 46 14.57 13.44 -8.04
C GLU A 46 15.00 13.74 -9.49
N ALA A 47 16.31 13.84 -9.73
CA ALA A 47 16.85 14.01 -11.09
C ALA A 47 16.54 12.81 -12.00
N GLY A 48 16.28 11.65 -11.43
CA GLY A 48 15.76 10.47 -12.13
C GLY A 48 14.27 10.54 -12.47
N GLY A 49 13.59 11.66 -12.11
CA GLY A 49 12.17 11.89 -12.37
C GLY A 49 11.23 11.36 -11.30
N ASN A 50 11.76 10.89 -10.15
CA ASN A 50 10.93 10.43 -9.05
C ASN A 50 10.46 11.61 -8.18
N ASP A 51 9.28 11.47 -7.58
CA ASP A 51 8.76 12.39 -6.58
C ASP A 51 9.18 11.91 -5.18
N VAL A 52 10.15 12.60 -4.55
CA VAL A 52 10.61 12.28 -3.20
C VAL A 52 9.86 13.14 -2.19
N PHE A 53 9.28 12.50 -1.17
CA PHE A 53 8.63 13.21 -0.07
C PHE A 53 9.13 12.70 1.28
N GLU A 54 9.33 13.65 2.21
CA GLU A 54 9.73 13.33 3.58
C GLU A 54 8.51 12.97 4.42
N THR A 55 8.68 11.94 5.25
CA THR A 55 7.68 11.46 6.20
C THR A 55 8.34 11.02 7.50
N THR A 56 7.55 10.74 8.53
CA THR A 56 8.03 10.11 9.76
C THR A 56 7.92 8.59 9.67
N ALA A 57 8.62 7.87 10.57
CA ALA A 57 8.52 6.42 10.61
C ALA A 57 7.09 5.97 10.96
N ASP A 58 6.46 6.63 11.92
CA ASP A 58 5.10 6.28 12.35
C ASP A 58 4.07 6.53 11.23
N GLU A 59 4.13 7.69 10.57
CA GLU A 59 3.25 8.01 9.43
C GLU A 59 3.46 7.04 8.24
N HIS A 60 4.73 6.69 7.97
CA HIS A 60 5.05 5.71 6.95
C HIS A 60 4.43 4.35 7.26
N ASP A 61 4.60 3.86 8.50
CA ASP A 61 4.14 2.54 8.90
C ASP A 61 2.59 2.48 8.90
N ASP A 62 1.91 3.50 9.43
CA ASP A 62 0.44 3.64 9.35
C ASP A 62 -0.06 3.64 7.90
N ALA A 63 0.64 4.33 6.99
CA ALA A 63 0.29 4.33 5.58
C ALA A 63 0.49 2.95 4.94
N MET A 64 1.57 2.24 5.27
CA MET A 64 1.87 0.91 4.70
C MET A 64 0.89 -0.16 5.15
N GLU A 65 0.30 -0.05 6.34
CA GLU A 65 -0.83 -0.92 6.74
C GLU A 65 -1.97 -0.87 5.74
N THR A 66 -2.34 0.33 5.31
CA THR A 66 -3.45 0.51 4.36
C THR A 66 -3.04 0.23 2.91
N VAL A 67 -1.98 0.90 2.42
CA VAL A 67 -1.68 0.93 0.97
C VAL A 67 -0.89 -0.28 0.48
N GLN A 68 -0.25 -1.02 1.39
CA GLN A 68 0.44 -2.26 1.05
C GLN A 68 -0.24 -3.48 1.68
N ALA A 69 -0.22 -3.63 3.01
CA ALA A 69 -0.73 -4.84 3.64
C ALA A 69 -2.23 -5.05 3.36
N GLY A 70 -3.06 -4.07 3.65
CA GLY A 70 -4.51 -4.14 3.42
C GLY A 70 -4.85 -4.28 1.94
N ALA A 71 -4.27 -3.44 1.07
CA ALA A 71 -4.55 -3.50 -0.36
C ALA A 71 -4.17 -4.86 -0.99
N HIS A 72 -2.97 -5.37 -0.67
CA HIS A 72 -2.53 -6.68 -1.18
C HIS A 72 -3.38 -7.82 -0.61
N ALA A 73 -3.72 -7.77 0.70
CA ALA A 73 -4.58 -8.76 1.32
C ALA A 73 -5.97 -8.80 0.67
N ALA A 74 -6.59 -7.65 0.41
CA ALA A 74 -7.90 -7.55 -0.24
C ALA A 74 -7.88 -8.17 -1.65
N VAL A 75 -6.86 -7.86 -2.45
CA VAL A 75 -6.70 -8.38 -3.81
C VAL A 75 -6.46 -9.88 -3.81
N LEU A 76 -5.56 -10.38 -2.93
CA LEU A 76 -5.28 -11.80 -2.81
C LEU A 76 -6.49 -12.57 -2.28
N ALA A 77 -7.21 -12.04 -1.28
CA ALA A 77 -8.41 -12.67 -0.75
C ALA A 77 -9.51 -12.81 -1.81
N TRP A 78 -9.72 -11.75 -2.61
CA TRP A 78 -10.66 -11.82 -3.73
C TRP A 78 -10.24 -12.89 -4.75
N ARG A 79 -8.99 -12.93 -5.18
CA ARG A 79 -8.48 -13.92 -6.15
C ARG A 79 -8.59 -15.35 -5.61
N LEU A 80 -8.36 -15.57 -4.31
CA LEU A 80 -8.47 -16.89 -3.68
C LEU A 80 -9.93 -17.35 -3.53
N ALA A 81 -10.87 -16.41 -3.39
CA ALA A 81 -12.30 -16.69 -3.27
C ALA A 81 -13.00 -16.81 -4.64
N ALA A 82 -12.41 -16.29 -5.70
CA ALA A 82 -13.01 -16.29 -7.04
C ALA A 82 -12.90 -17.67 -7.70
N ASP A 83 -14.04 -18.20 -8.16
CA ASP A 83 -14.07 -19.37 -9.05
C ASP A 83 -13.74 -18.96 -10.51
N PRO A 84 -13.15 -19.85 -11.32
CA PRO A 84 -12.96 -19.60 -12.75
C PRO A 84 -14.29 -19.42 -13.47
N VAL A 85 -14.45 -18.31 -14.15
CA VAL A 85 -15.64 -18.00 -14.96
C VAL A 85 -15.23 -17.68 -16.41
N ARG A 86 -16.18 -17.83 -17.36
CA ARG A 86 -15.93 -17.43 -18.73
C ARG A 86 -15.84 -15.92 -18.85
N GLU A 87 -15.01 -15.44 -19.77
CA GLU A 87 -14.73 -14.02 -19.98
C GLU A 87 -15.99 -13.16 -20.16
N GLU A 88 -17.02 -13.70 -20.82
CA GLU A 88 -18.28 -12.99 -21.06
C GLU A 88 -19.12 -12.67 -19.81
N PHE A 89 -18.80 -13.29 -18.66
CA PHE A 89 -19.45 -13.01 -17.38
C PHE A 89 -18.76 -11.91 -16.57
N HIS A 90 -17.56 -11.49 -16.96
CA HIS A 90 -16.88 -10.44 -16.26
C HIS A 90 -17.61 -9.10 -16.37
N THR A 91 -17.83 -8.50 -15.22
CA THR A 91 -18.25 -7.09 -15.13
C THR A 91 -17.01 -6.19 -15.21
N PRO A 92 -17.16 -4.88 -15.48
CA PRO A 92 -16.02 -3.95 -15.41
C PRO A 92 -15.27 -3.98 -14.06
N VAL A 93 -15.98 -4.25 -12.97
CA VAL A 93 -15.38 -4.34 -11.62
C VAL A 93 -14.55 -5.62 -11.49
N SER A 94 -15.10 -6.78 -11.85
CA SER A 94 -14.37 -8.04 -11.72
C SER A 94 -13.17 -8.12 -12.68
N ALA A 95 -13.28 -7.58 -13.89
CA ALA A 95 -12.15 -7.49 -14.83
C ALA A 95 -11.01 -6.63 -14.26
N ALA A 96 -11.34 -5.46 -13.68
CA ALA A 96 -10.34 -4.61 -13.05
C ALA A 96 -9.64 -5.29 -11.85
N LEU A 97 -10.41 -6.05 -11.04
CA LEU A 97 -9.84 -6.83 -9.94
C LEU A 97 -8.92 -7.95 -10.44
N ASP A 98 -9.25 -8.60 -11.57
CA ASP A 98 -8.39 -9.61 -12.21
C ASP A 98 -7.05 -9.00 -12.64
N GLU A 99 -7.05 -7.86 -13.31
CA GLU A 99 -5.83 -7.16 -13.75
C GLU A 99 -4.94 -6.76 -12.57
N VAL A 100 -5.55 -6.27 -11.48
CA VAL A 100 -4.80 -5.93 -10.27
C VAL A 100 -4.24 -7.18 -9.60
N ALA A 101 -5.01 -8.26 -9.55
CA ALA A 101 -4.57 -9.53 -8.98
C ALA A 101 -3.41 -10.15 -9.78
N ASP A 102 -3.43 -10.07 -11.11
CA ASP A 102 -2.30 -10.48 -11.94
C ASP A 102 -1.06 -9.66 -11.61
N THR A 103 -1.18 -8.34 -11.51
CA THR A 103 -0.06 -7.45 -11.10
C THR A 103 0.55 -7.86 -9.76
N VAL A 104 -0.28 -8.19 -8.76
CA VAL A 104 0.19 -8.62 -7.43
C VAL A 104 0.84 -10.00 -7.50
N THR A 105 0.25 -10.96 -8.24
CA THR A 105 0.74 -12.34 -8.30
C THR A 105 1.96 -12.54 -9.22
N GLU A 106 2.27 -11.60 -10.11
CA GLU A 106 3.53 -11.55 -10.86
C GLU A 106 4.74 -11.19 -9.98
N GLY A 107 4.51 -10.61 -8.81
CA GLY A 107 5.54 -10.22 -7.88
C GLY A 107 6.15 -11.39 -7.10
N SER A 108 7.14 -11.10 -6.25
CA SER A 108 7.79 -12.11 -5.41
C SER A 108 6.92 -12.46 -4.19
N PRO A 109 6.50 -13.72 -4.01
CA PRO A 109 5.73 -14.13 -2.82
C PRO A 109 6.45 -13.82 -1.50
N ALA A 110 7.80 -13.82 -1.49
CA ALA A 110 8.57 -13.53 -0.29
C ALA A 110 8.40 -12.07 0.17
N VAL A 111 8.38 -11.13 -0.76
CA VAL A 111 8.15 -9.70 -0.47
C VAL A 111 6.77 -9.48 0.11
N TYR A 112 5.73 -10.04 -0.50
CA TYR A 112 4.36 -9.92 0.02
C TYR A 112 4.20 -10.59 1.40
N ALA A 113 4.86 -11.73 1.63
CA ALA A 113 4.84 -12.39 2.93
C ALA A 113 5.57 -11.57 4.02
N GLU A 114 6.60 -10.80 3.67
CA GLU A 114 7.27 -9.88 4.60
C GLU A 114 6.37 -8.70 4.95
N ILE A 115 5.70 -8.10 3.98
CA ILE A 115 4.73 -7.01 4.18
C ILE A 115 3.61 -7.49 5.13
N GLN A 116 3.01 -8.65 4.85
CA GLN A 116 1.91 -9.19 5.67
C GLN A 116 2.33 -9.56 7.10
N ARG A 117 3.63 -9.77 7.36
CA ARG A 117 4.14 -10.00 8.71
C ARG A 117 4.53 -8.71 9.44
N ALA A 118 4.80 -7.64 8.70
CA ALA A 118 5.23 -6.37 9.25
C ALA A 118 4.05 -5.49 9.66
N PHE A 119 2.87 -5.64 9.04
CA PHE A 119 1.72 -4.77 9.19
C PHE A 119 0.42 -5.57 9.34
N ASP A 120 -0.52 -5.07 10.13
CA ASP A 120 -1.76 -5.75 10.50
C ASP A 120 -2.94 -5.52 9.52
N GLY A 121 -2.72 -4.79 8.42
CA GLY A 121 -3.76 -4.42 7.44
C GLY A 121 -4.55 -5.60 6.82
N ALA A 122 -4.05 -6.84 6.91
CA ALA A 122 -4.80 -8.02 6.49
C ALA A 122 -5.94 -8.38 7.45
N GLU A 123 -5.78 -8.13 8.76
CA GLU A 123 -6.83 -8.36 9.76
C GLU A 123 -7.99 -7.39 9.53
N ASP A 124 -7.71 -6.12 9.26
CA ASP A 124 -8.72 -5.11 8.94
C ASP A 124 -9.57 -5.49 7.71
N VAL A 125 -8.93 -6.04 6.68
CA VAL A 125 -9.62 -6.53 5.47
C VAL A 125 -10.50 -7.73 5.79
N ALA A 126 -10.02 -8.67 6.60
CA ALA A 126 -10.79 -9.84 7.00
C ALA A 126 -12.01 -9.45 7.84
N ASP A 127 -11.85 -8.52 8.78
CA ASP A 127 -12.94 -8.00 9.61
C ASP A 127 -13.97 -7.23 8.76
N ALA A 128 -13.55 -6.42 7.82
CA ALA A 128 -14.44 -5.72 6.89
C ALA A 128 -15.23 -6.71 6.01
N ALA A 129 -14.58 -7.77 5.51
CA ALA A 129 -15.23 -8.81 4.72
C ALA A 129 -16.24 -9.60 5.54
N ALA A 130 -15.92 -9.95 6.78
CA ALA A 130 -16.84 -10.60 7.71
C ALA A 130 -18.05 -9.72 8.02
N ALA A 131 -17.83 -8.43 8.31
CA ALA A 131 -18.90 -7.48 8.55
C ALA A 131 -19.88 -7.35 7.35
N ILE A 132 -19.35 -7.38 6.13
CA ILE A 132 -20.15 -7.38 4.90
C ILE A 132 -20.96 -8.67 4.77
N ALA A 133 -20.35 -9.82 5.06
CA ALA A 133 -20.98 -11.13 4.92
C ALA A 133 -22.13 -11.34 5.92
N ASP A 134 -22.01 -10.79 7.14
CA ASP A 134 -22.95 -10.95 8.24
C ASP A 134 -24.04 -9.86 8.28
N ALA A 135 -23.94 -8.82 7.42
CA ALA A 135 -24.81 -7.66 7.45
C ALA A 135 -26.24 -7.98 6.93
N ASP A 136 -27.24 -7.53 7.65
CA ASP A 136 -28.60 -7.36 7.10
C ASP A 136 -28.68 -6.09 6.21
N ASP A 137 -29.82 -5.85 5.61
CA ASP A 137 -30.02 -4.73 4.66
C ASP A 137 -29.68 -3.36 5.27
N GLU A 138 -30.00 -3.12 6.55
CA GLU A 138 -29.74 -1.84 7.24
C GLU A 138 -28.26 -1.70 7.54
N ALA A 139 -27.62 -2.75 8.08
CA ALA A 139 -26.20 -2.78 8.37
C ALA A 139 -25.37 -2.66 7.09
N PHE A 140 -25.76 -3.34 6.01
CA PHE A 140 -25.11 -3.23 4.71
C PHE A 140 -25.15 -1.80 4.16
N ALA A 141 -26.31 -1.14 4.22
CA ALA A 141 -26.44 0.25 3.79
C ALA A 141 -25.50 1.18 4.58
N ALA A 142 -25.38 0.97 5.90
CA ALA A 142 -24.45 1.74 6.73
C ALA A 142 -22.99 1.50 6.36
N LEU A 143 -22.58 0.24 6.10
CA LEU A 143 -21.23 -0.11 5.62
C LEU A 143 -20.92 0.55 4.27
N TYR A 144 -21.88 0.53 3.37
CA TYR A 144 -21.75 1.13 2.04
C TYR A 144 -21.57 2.65 2.12
N GLU A 145 -22.36 3.35 2.94
CA GLU A 145 -22.22 4.80 3.13
C GLU A 145 -20.89 5.16 3.82
N ARG A 146 -20.43 4.34 4.76
CA ARG A 146 -19.10 4.51 5.37
C ARG A 146 -17.97 4.38 4.34
N ALA A 147 -18.05 3.38 3.45
CA ALA A 147 -17.09 3.21 2.37
C ALA A 147 -17.11 4.37 1.36
N ARG A 148 -18.29 5.02 1.16
CA ARG A 148 -18.44 6.23 0.34
C ARG A 148 -17.89 7.47 1.02
N GLY A 149 -18.13 7.64 2.33
CA GLY A 149 -17.79 8.84 3.09
C GLY A 149 -16.30 9.14 3.16
N ASP A 150 -15.46 8.11 3.11
CA ASP A 150 -14.00 8.25 3.11
C ASP A 150 -13.45 8.97 1.84
N ARG A 151 -14.27 9.17 0.81
CA ARG A 151 -13.89 9.98 -0.35
C ARG A 151 -13.84 11.48 -0.07
N GLU A 152 -14.72 12.00 0.78
CA GLU A 152 -14.73 13.44 1.15
C GLU A 152 -13.55 13.83 2.05
N GLY A 153 -12.93 12.86 2.72
CA GLY A 153 -11.70 13.05 3.49
C GLY A 153 -10.45 13.15 2.60
N ARG A 154 -10.41 12.45 1.48
CA ARG A 154 -9.27 12.44 0.55
C ARG A 154 -9.13 13.73 -0.24
N ASP A 155 -10.24 14.37 -0.64
CA ASP A 155 -10.22 15.66 -1.34
C ASP A 155 -9.73 16.84 -0.48
N ARG A 156 -9.48 16.63 0.82
CA ARG A 156 -8.95 17.67 1.74
C ARG A 156 -7.45 17.58 1.96
N LEU A 157 -6.79 16.56 1.42
CA LEU A 157 -5.35 16.34 1.55
C LEU A 157 -4.58 16.79 0.29
N GLU A 158 -5.28 17.27 -0.74
CA GLU A 158 -4.72 17.99 -1.90
C GLU A 158 -4.71 19.51 -1.61
#